data_043e09638e607f2b18a639a037e12ef0
#
_entry.id   043e09638e607f2b18a639a037e12ef0
#
_cell.length_a   1.000
_cell.length_b   1.000
_cell.length_c   1.000
_cell.angle_alpha   90.00
_cell.angle_beta   90.00
_cell.angle_gamma   90.00
#
_symmetry.space_group_name_H-M   'P 1'
#
loop_
_entity.id
_entity.type
_entity.pdbx_description
1 polymer ?
#
loop_
_entity_poly.entity_id
_entity_poly.type
_entity_poly.pdbx_seq_one_letter_code
_entity_poly.pdbx_strand_id
1 'polypeptide(L)'
;HHLIREKTRTKVGLIVEAGDVREVHHVALLIGYGAGAVNPYLAMESAEDLVNQGVITGITAEKAVYNLIKSLGKGVLKVMSKMGISTIASYTGAQVFEAIGLSQELVDEFFTGTTSRLGGITLDTVALEVTKRHHVAYPPGGEIPGAKRLSIGGEYQWRREGEPHLFDPETVFTLQHSTRNKRYDVFKRYTNRVDEQSKRLMTLRGLFKFKEGLRTPISIDEVEPISEIVKRFSTGAMS
;
A
#
# COMPACT_ATOMS: atom_id res chain seq x y z
N HIS A 1 18.88 3.59 13.76
CA HIS A 1 19.58 2.51 14.46
C HIS A 1 21.05 2.84 14.71
N HIS A 2 21.79 3.36 13.71
CA HIS A 2 23.18 3.81 13.87
C HIS A 2 23.33 4.79 15.04
N LEU A 3 22.52 5.84 15.09
CA LEU A 3 22.56 6.84 16.19
C LEU A 3 22.27 6.24 17.57
N ILE A 4 21.50 5.17 17.64
CA ILE A 4 21.25 4.45 18.88
C ILE A 4 22.52 3.71 19.32
N ARG A 5 23.19 3.01 18.43
CA ARG A 5 24.47 2.32 18.69
C ARG A 5 25.54 3.31 19.16
N GLU A 6 25.60 4.49 18.52
CA GLU A 6 26.54 5.56 18.87
C GLU A 6 26.11 6.37 20.11
N LYS A 7 24.99 6.02 20.74
CA LYS A 7 24.43 6.74 21.91
C LYS A 7 24.21 8.25 21.67
N THR A 8 23.92 8.61 20.43
CA THR A 8 23.70 10.00 20.00
C THR A 8 22.28 10.30 19.55
N ARG A 9 21.39 9.28 19.50
CA ARG A 9 20.00 9.42 19.01
C ARG A 9 19.22 10.55 19.69
N THR A 10 19.42 10.74 20.99
CA THR A 10 18.73 11.77 21.79
C THR A 10 19.29 13.18 21.63
N LYS A 11 20.41 13.31 20.94
CA LYS A 11 21.05 14.62 20.69
C LYS A 11 20.56 15.30 19.43
N VAL A 12 19.80 14.60 18.60
CA VAL A 12 19.37 15.09 17.26
C VAL A 12 17.90 14.79 17.02
N GLY A 13 17.22 15.68 16.31
CA GLY A 13 15.95 15.41 15.65
C GLY A 13 16.18 14.81 14.27
N LEU A 14 15.28 13.94 13.82
CA LEU A 14 15.30 13.38 12.47
C LEU A 14 14.20 14.05 11.65
N ILE A 15 14.60 14.69 10.57
CA ILE A 15 13.67 15.25 9.58
C ILE A 15 13.88 14.48 8.28
N VAL A 16 12.79 14.02 7.68
CA VAL A 16 12.83 13.33 6.40
C VAL A 16 12.25 14.26 5.35
N GLU A 17 13.05 14.56 4.33
CA GLU A 17 12.63 15.26 3.13
C GLU A 17 12.76 14.30 1.94
N ALA A 18 11.64 14.01 1.27
CA ALA A 18 11.63 13.00 0.22
C ALA A 18 10.52 13.25 -0.81
N GLY A 19 10.87 13.02 -2.09
CA GLY A 19 9.95 13.19 -3.21
C GLY A 19 8.99 12.03 -3.40
N ASP A 20 9.28 10.84 -2.86
CA ASP A 20 8.47 9.63 -2.96
C ASP A 20 7.47 9.45 -1.81
N VAL A 21 7.43 10.38 -0.86
CA VAL A 21 6.41 10.43 0.19
C VAL A 21 5.14 11.07 -0.37
N ARG A 22 4.11 10.26 -0.63
CA ARG A 22 2.91 10.68 -1.36
C ARG A 22 1.61 10.47 -0.63
N GLU A 23 1.59 9.65 0.40
CA GLU A 23 0.37 9.19 1.04
C GLU A 23 0.50 9.01 2.55
N VAL A 24 -0.63 8.78 3.20
CA VAL A 24 -0.74 8.62 4.65
C VAL A 24 0.16 7.50 5.16
N HIS A 25 0.19 6.34 4.47
CA HIS A 25 0.99 5.20 4.89
C HIS A 25 2.48 5.54 4.96
N HIS A 26 3.01 6.26 3.98
CA HIS A 26 4.41 6.68 3.95
C HIS A 26 4.74 7.58 5.14
N VAL A 27 3.88 8.57 5.44
CA VAL A 27 4.09 9.47 6.58
C VAL A 27 3.98 8.72 7.91
N ALA A 28 2.95 7.86 8.04
CA ALA A 28 2.75 7.05 9.24
C ALA A 28 3.95 6.12 9.50
N LEU A 29 4.48 5.49 8.45
CA LEU A 29 5.66 4.63 8.51
C LEU A 29 6.89 5.41 9.02
N LEU A 30 7.19 6.55 8.39
CA LEU A 30 8.36 7.36 8.74
C LEU A 30 8.31 7.86 10.19
N ILE A 31 7.15 8.33 10.65
CA ILE A 31 6.96 8.73 12.05
C ILE A 31 7.14 7.52 12.98
N GLY A 32 6.57 6.38 12.61
CA GLY A 32 6.72 5.13 13.36
C GLY A 32 8.17 4.68 13.52
N TYR A 33 9.00 4.92 12.50
CA TYR A 33 10.44 4.63 12.53
C TYR A 33 11.31 5.78 13.11
N GLY A 34 10.70 6.85 13.59
CA GLY A 34 11.42 7.85 14.39
C GLY A 34 11.62 9.20 13.74
N ALA A 35 11.00 9.49 12.62
CA ALA A 35 11.00 10.84 12.05
C ALA A 35 10.22 11.80 12.97
N GLY A 36 10.84 12.90 13.35
CA GLY A 36 10.20 13.99 14.08
C GLY A 36 9.42 14.94 13.19
N ALA A 37 9.80 15.02 11.91
CA ALA A 37 9.09 15.76 10.87
C ALA A 37 9.28 15.07 9.51
N VAL A 38 8.29 15.24 8.63
CA VAL A 38 8.33 14.73 7.26
C VAL A 38 7.96 15.87 6.32
N ASN A 39 8.81 16.12 5.32
CA ASN A 39 8.57 17.09 4.25
C ASN A 39 8.35 16.37 2.91
N PRO A 40 7.09 16.10 2.50
CA PRO A 40 6.77 15.49 1.22
C PRO A 40 6.77 16.55 0.10
N TYR A 41 7.94 17.17 -0.16
CA TYR A 41 8.05 18.37 -0.99
C TYR A 41 7.42 18.21 -2.37
N LEU A 42 7.67 17.08 -3.06
CA LEU A 42 7.14 16.86 -4.42
C LEU A 42 5.62 16.70 -4.44
N ALA A 43 5.03 16.09 -3.40
CA ALA A 43 3.58 15.99 -3.28
C ALA A 43 2.94 17.38 -3.05
N MET A 44 3.61 18.26 -2.29
CA MET A 44 3.14 19.63 -2.07
C MET A 44 3.26 20.46 -3.34
N GLU A 45 4.39 20.41 -4.03
CA GLU A 45 4.60 21.08 -5.33
C GLU A 45 3.62 20.58 -6.39
N SER A 46 3.34 19.28 -6.42
CA SER A 46 2.35 18.69 -7.33
C SER A 46 0.93 19.21 -7.06
N ALA A 47 0.56 19.36 -5.79
CA ALA A 47 -0.74 19.92 -5.42
C ALA A 47 -0.88 21.40 -5.84
N GLU A 48 0.17 22.18 -5.71
CA GLU A 48 0.25 23.56 -6.18
C GLU A 48 0.17 23.63 -7.71
N ASP A 49 0.95 22.81 -8.41
CA ASP A 49 0.99 22.78 -9.88
C ASP A 49 -0.37 22.40 -10.48
N LEU A 50 -1.09 21.44 -9.90
CA LEU A 50 -2.43 21.07 -10.36
C LEU A 50 -3.45 22.21 -10.25
N VAL A 51 -3.31 23.11 -9.28
CA VAL A 51 -4.12 24.33 -9.17
C VAL A 51 -3.70 25.32 -10.25
N ASN A 52 -2.39 25.55 -10.42
CA ASN A 52 -1.85 26.48 -11.40
C ASN A 52 -2.18 26.07 -12.85
N GLN A 53 -2.27 24.78 -13.12
CA GLN A 53 -2.73 24.24 -14.41
C GLN A 53 -4.26 24.26 -14.59
N GLY A 54 -5.02 24.66 -13.58
CA GLY A 54 -6.49 24.68 -13.62
C GLY A 54 -7.16 23.29 -13.55
N VAL A 55 -6.42 22.25 -13.20
CA VAL A 55 -6.97 20.90 -12.97
C VAL A 55 -7.79 20.87 -11.67
N ILE A 56 -7.28 21.53 -10.63
CA ILE A 56 -8.03 21.77 -9.39
C ILE A 56 -8.49 23.22 -9.42
N THR A 57 -9.81 23.43 -9.34
CA THR A 57 -10.44 24.73 -9.37
C THR A 57 -11.18 25.06 -8.09
N GLY A 58 -11.48 26.34 -7.85
CA GLY A 58 -12.25 26.80 -6.69
C GLY A 58 -11.46 26.94 -5.39
N ILE A 59 -10.14 26.70 -5.40
CA ILE A 59 -9.23 26.92 -4.27
C ILE A 59 -7.91 27.53 -4.74
N THR A 60 -7.19 28.18 -3.82
CA THR A 60 -5.84 28.66 -4.09
C THR A 60 -4.80 27.54 -3.94
N ALA A 61 -3.63 27.69 -4.56
CA ALA A 61 -2.51 26.77 -4.44
C ALA A 61 -2.11 26.55 -2.97
N GLU A 62 -1.98 27.61 -2.20
CA GLU A 62 -1.72 27.59 -0.77
C GLU A 62 -2.76 26.75 0.00
N LYS A 63 -4.04 26.93 -0.34
CA LYS A 63 -5.12 26.16 0.29
C LYS A 63 -5.09 24.68 -0.10
N ALA A 64 -4.70 24.35 -1.30
CA ALA A 64 -4.51 22.96 -1.74
C ALA A 64 -3.40 22.28 -0.94
N VAL A 65 -2.23 22.92 -0.81
CA VAL A 65 -1.11 22.43 0.00
C VAL A 65 -1.51 22.28 1.47
N TYR A 66 -2.17 23.28 2.05
CA TYR A 66 -2.69 23.19 3.42
C TYR A 66 -3.65 21.99 3.60
N ASN A 67 -4.55 21.77 2.65
CA ASN A 67 -5.47 20.65 2.70
C ASN A 67 -4.77 19.30 2.59
N LEU A 68 -3.73 19.18 1.77
CA LEU A 68 -2.88 17.99 1.66
C LEU A 68 -2.21 17.69 3.01
N ILE A 69 -1.52 18.66 3.60
CA ILE A 69 -0.84 18.51 4.90
C ILE A 69 -1.85 18.09 5.98
N LYS A 70 -3.00 18.77 6.02
CA LYS A 70 -4.07 18.44 6.98
C LYS A 70 -4.62 17.03 6.79
N SER A 71 -4.75 16.59 5.54
CA SER A 71 -5.22 15.24 5.21
C SER A 71 -4.22 14.16 5.63
N LEU A 72 -2.94 14.37 5.37
CA LEU A 72 -1.86 13.48 5.81
C LEU A 72 -1.83 13.38 7.35
N GLY A 73 -1.89 14.51 8.05
CA GLY A 73 -1.92 14.54 9.52
C GLY A 73 -3.14 13.82 10.10
N LYS A 74 -4.33 14.08 9.57
CA LYS A 74 -5.56 13.35 9.97
C LYS A 74 -5.46 11.85 9.67
N GLY A 75 -4.83 11.49 8.56
CA GLY A 75 -4.59 10.09 8.20
C GLY A 75 -3.70 9.40 9.23
N VAL A 76 -2.61 10.00 9.66
CA VAL A 76 -1.72 9.46 10.71
C VAL A 76 -2.49 9.28 12.02
N LEU A 77 -3.28 10.27 12.45
CA LEU A 77 -4.10 10.15 13.65
C LEU A 77 -5.11 9.01 13.55
N LYS A 78 -5.68 8.79 12.37
CA LYS A 78 -6.59 7.67 12.11
C LYS A 78 -5.88 6.31 12.20
N VAL A 79 -4.67 6.20 11.67
CA VAL A 79 -3.82 5.00 11.79
C VAL A 79 -3.55 4.69 13.26
N MET A 80 -3.09 5.68 14.02
CA MET A 80 -2.84 5.54 15.46
C MET A 80 -4.11 5.13 16.22
N SER A 81 -5.22 5.78 15.94
CA SER A 81 -6.51 5.49 16.59
C SER A 81 -6.94 4.03 16.35
N LYS A 82 -6.79 3.52 15.12
CA LYS A 82 -7.10 2.12 14.79
C LYS A 82 -6.19 1.12 15.49
N MET A 83 -4.97 1.52 15.82
CA MET A 83 -4.03 0.70 16.58
C MET A 83 -4.20 0.85 18.11
N GLY A 84 -5.11 1.72 18.56
CA GLY A 84 -5.31 2.00 19.98
C GLY A 84 -4.20 2.81 20.62
N ILE A 85 -3.41 3.55 19.84
CA ILE A 85 -2.27 4.34 20.32
C ILE A 85 -2.69 5.82 20.35
N SER A 86 -2.66 6.43 21.53
CA SER A 86 -3.18 7.78 21.78
C SER A 86 -2.16 8.90 21.67
N THR A 87 -0.86 8.58 21.72
CA THR A 87 0.20 9.60 21.68
C THR A 87 1.28 9.27 20.64
N ILE A 88 1.84 10.30 20.02
CA ILE A 88 2.97 10.14 19.07
C ILE A 88 4.19 9.52 19.77
N ALA A 89 4.46 9.85 21.00
CA ALA A 89 5.57 9.29 21.76
C ALA A 89 5.45 7.76 21.92
N SER A 90 4.24 7.25 22.11
CA SER A 90 3.97 5.81 22.20
C SER A 90 3.93 5.13 20.83
N TYR A 91 3.66 5.87 19.77
CA TYR A 91 3.62 5.38 18.40
C TYR A 91 5.01 5.22 17.80
N THR A 92 5.89 6.20 18.03
CA THR A 92 7.27 6.19 17.54
C THR A 92 8.07 5.07 18.20
N GLY A 93 8.58 4.15 17.38
CA GLY A 93 9.33 2.97 17.84
C GLY A 93 8.47 1.83 18.41
N ALA A 94 7.16 1.87 18.24
CA ALA A 94 6.24 0.85 18.75
C ALA A 94 6.31 -0.49 17.98
N GLN A 95 7.09 -0.58 16.90
CA GLN A 95 7.24 -1.78 16.06
C GLN A 95 5.90 -2.33 15.52
N VAL A 96 5.02 -1.43 15.09
CA VAL A 96 3.67 -1.77 14.60
C VAL A 96 3.63 -2.18 13.12
N PHE A 97 4.76 -2.11 12.43
CA PHE A 97 4.89 -2.47 11.02
C PHE A 97 5.54 -3.84 10.85
N GLU A 98 5.18 -4.51 9.79
CA GLU A 98 5.78 -5.77 9.35
C GLU A 98 6.39 -5.58 7.97
N ALA A 99 7.62 -6.05 7.79
CA ALA A 99 8.27 -6.08 6.48
C ALA A 99 7.76 -7.31 5.70
N ILE A 100 7.29 -7.07 4.48
CA ILE A 100 6.82 -8.09 3.56
C ILE A 100 7.64 -8.02 2.29
N GLY A 101 8.33 -9.11 1.95
CA GLY A 101 9.09 -9.23 0.73
C GLY A 101 10.48 -8.55 0.75
N LEU A 102 11.04 -8.30 1.92
CA LEU A 102 12.43 -7.87 2.10
C LEU A 102 13.28 -9.04 2.60
N SER A 103 14.53 -9.16 2.11
CA SER A 103 15.46 -10.16 2.61
C SER A 103 15.75 -9.95 4.09
N GLN A 104 16.05 -11.03 4.80
CA GLN A 104 16.36 -10.95 6.23
C GLN A 104 17.59 -10.08 6.50
N GLU A 105 18.61 -10.17 5.65
CA GLU A 105 19.83 -9.34 5.74
C GLU A 105 19.51 -7.85 5.71
N LEU A 106 18.66 -7.44 4.76
CA LEU A 106 18.23 -6.04 4.63
C LEU A 106 17.45 -5.58 5.87
N VAL A 107 16.58 -6.43 6.39
CA VAL A 107 15.81 -6.13 7.61
C VAL A 107 16.73 -6.02 8.82
N ASP A 108 17.68 -6.93 9.00
CA ASP A 108 18.58 -6.94 10.14
C ASP A 108 19.50 -5.70 10.15
N GLU A 109 19.94 -5.26 8.97
CA GLU A 109 20.82 -4.10 8.85
C GLU A 109 20.10 -2.76 9.03
N PHE A 110 18.96 -2.57 8.33
CA PHE A 110 18.31 -1.25 8.23
C PHE A 110 17.04 -1.13 9.06
N PHE A 111 16.37 -2.23 9.35
CA PHE A 111 15.08 -2.29 10.05
C PHE A 111 15.12 -3.22 11.26
N THR A 112 16.22 -3.23 11.96
CA THR A 112 16.48 -4.12 13.12
C THR A 112 15.29 -4.17 14.08
N GLY A 113 14.80 -5.37 14.37
CA GLY A 113 13.65 -5.59 15.24
C GLY A 113 12.29 -5.55 14.55
N THR A 114 12.24 -5.20 13.25
CA THR A 114 11.02 -5.30 12.46
C THR A 114 10.70 -6.76 12.17
N THR A 115 9.47 -7.16 12.42
CA THR A 115 9.01 -8.52 12.09
C THR A 115 8.98 -8.72 10.57
N SER A 116 9.60 -9.80 10.08
CA SER A 116 9.52 -10.21 8.68
C SER A 116 9.28 -11.71 8.61
N ARG A 117 8.16 -12.11 8.03
CA ARG A 117 7.78 -13.53 7.84
C ARG A 117 7.97 -13.99 6.41
N LEU A 118 8.00 -13.08 5.47
CA LEU A 118 8.18 -13.33 4.05
C LEU A 118 9.42 -12.58 3.59
N GLY A 119 10.48 -13.32 3.33
CA GLY A 119 11.68 -12.79 2.69
C GLY A 119 11.40 -12.35 1.24
N GLY A 120 12.39 -11.74 0.61
CA GLY A 120 12.24 -11.29 -0.77
C GLY A 120 13.45 -10.55 -1.28
N ILE A 121 13.24 -9.33 -1.75
CA ILE A 121 14.24 -8.53 -2.44
C ILE A 121 15.41 -8.12 -1.55
N THR A 122 16.57 -8.06 -2.15
CA THR A 122 17.81 -7.56 -1.54
C THR A 122 18.03 -6.08 -1.85
N LEU A 123 19.05 -5.50 -1.25
CA LEU A 123 19.46 -4.12 -1.54
C LEU A 123 19.83 -3.92 -3.01
N ASP A 124 20.43 -4.92 -3.66
CA ASP A 124 20.74 -4.87 -5.10
C ASP A 124 19.48 -4.75 -5.95
N THR A 125 18.42 -5.45 -5.58
CA THR A 125 17.12 -5.33 -6.26
C THR A 125 16.53 -3.93 -6.09
N VAL A 126 16.61 -3.36 -4.89
CA VAL A 126 16.19 -1.96 -4.62
C VAL A 126 17.01 -0.99 -5.50
N ALA A 127 18.33 -1.15 -5.56
CA ALA A 127 19.20 -0.34 -6.40
C ALA A 127 18.84 -0.44 -7.89
N LEU A 128 18.55 -1.66 -8.36
CA LEU A 128 18.10 -1.89 -9.74
C LEU A 128 16.78 -1.17 -10.04
N GLU A 129 15.82 -1.22 -9.14
CA GLU A 129 14.54 -0.53 -9.30
C GLU A 129 14.70 1.00 -9.33
N VAL A 130 15.54 1.55 -8.46
CA VAL A 130 15.89 2.98 -8.47
C VAL A 130 16.53 3.36 -9.80
N THR A 131 17.48 2.55 -10.28
CA THR A 131 18.16 2.77 -11.57
C THR A 131 17.17 2.75 -12.73
N LYS A 132 16.23 1.83 -12.75
CA LYS A 132 15.18 1.78 -13.79
C LYS A 132 14.31 3.05 -13.79
N ARG A 133 13.88 3.51 -12.62
CA ARG A 133 13.11 4.78 -12.49
C ARG A 133 13.93 5.97 -12.95
N HIS A 134 15.21 6.01 -12.58
CA HIS A 134 16.13 7.06 -13.00
C HIS A 134 16.30 7.09 -14.53
N HIS A 135 16.47 5.93 -15.18
CA HIS A 135 16.57 5.86 -16.64
C HIS A 135 15.29 6.30 -17.37
N VAL A 136 14.12 6.14 -16.77
CA VAL A 136 12.88 6.68 -17.33
C VAL A 136 12.85 8.20 -17.25
N ALA A 137 13.34 8.77 -16.15
CA ALA A 137 13.40 10.22 -15.96
C ALA A 137 14.52 10.88 -16.77
N TYR A 138 15.64 10.20 -16.90
CA TYR A 138 16.87 10.66 -17.58
C TYR A 138 17.36 9.59 -18.56
N PRO A 139 16.70 9.47 -19.73
CA PRO A 139 17.09 8.44 -20.71
C PRO A 139 18.48 8.69 -21.27
N PRO A 140 19.26 7.63 -21.54
CA PRO A 140 20.54 7.77 -22.21
C PRO A 140 20.36 8.42 -23.57
N GLY A 141 21.13 9.49 -23.84
CA GLY A 141 21.03 10.27 -25.08
C GLY A 141 20.35 11.62 -24.94
N GLY A 142 19.83 11.96 -23.77
CA GLY A 142 19.28 13.29 -23.45
C GLY A 142 17.94 13.63 -24.12
N GLU A 143 17.37 12.71 -24.89
CA GLU A 143 16.02 12.86 -25.43
C GLU A 143 15.00 12.53 -24.34
N ILE A 144 14.33 13.55 -23.83
CA ILE A 144 13.14 13.35 -23.00
C ILE A 144 12.04 12.86 -23.94
N PRO A 145 11.53 11.62 -23.79
CA PRO A 145 10.44 11.16 -24.63
C PRO A 145 9.31 12.20 -24.62
N GLY A 146 8.82 12.57 -25.79
CA GLY A 146 7.90 13.70 -26.00
C GLY A 146 6.54 13.61 -25.32
N ALA A 147 6.27 12.59 -24.56
CA ALA A 147 5.06 12.42 -23.77
C ALA A 147 5.35 12.75 -22.30
N LYS A 148 5.39 14.01 -21.96
CA LYS A 148 5.41 14.50 -20.58
C LYS A 148 4.03 14.29 -19.89
N ARG A 149 3.35 13.19 -20.18
CA ARG A 149 2.10 12.87 -19.50
C ARG A 149 2.42 12.02 -18.28
N LEU A 150 1.92 12.45 -17.15
CA LEU A 150 1.88 11.61 -15.95
C LEU A 150 1.08 10.36 -16.25
N SER A 151 1.40 9.25 -15.57
CA SER A 151 0.59 8.04 -15.62
C SER A 151 -0.84 8.37 -15.16
N ILE A 152 -1.82 7.59 -15.64
CA ILE A 152 -3.24 7.80 -15.31
C ILE A 152 -3.48 7.65 -13.79
N GLY A 153 -2.58 6.99 -13.08
CA GLY A 153 -2.71 6.74 -11.66
C GLY A 153 -3.76 5.66 -11.38
N GLY A 154 -4.67 5.92 -10.46
CA GLY A 154 -5.71 4.96 -10.10
C GLY A 154 -5.36 4.09 -8.90
N GLU A 155 -4.34 4.44 -8.16
CA GLU A 155 -3.84 3.69 -6.99
C GLU A 155 -4.90 3.62 -5.86
N TYR A 156 -5.57 4.74 -5.58
CA TYR A 156 -6.65 4.80 -4.58
C TYR A 156 -8.03 4.53 -5.16
N GLN A 157 -8.34 5.22 -6.24
CA GLN A 157 -9.61 5.11 -6.93
C GLN A 157 -9.36 4.50 -8.30
N TRP A 158 -10.10 3.44 -8.62
CA TRP A 158 -9.99 2.82 -9.92
C TRP A 158 -10.14 3.82 -11.08
N ARG A 159 -9.27 3.74 -12.05
CA ARG A 159 -9.31 4.50 -13.30
C ARG A 159 -9.21 3.55 -14.47
N ARG A 160 -9.95 3.85 -15.53
CA ARG A 160 -9.79 3.13 -16.80
C ARG A 160 -8.35 3.31 -17.29
N GLU A 161 -7.68 2.24 -17.63
CA GLU A 161 -6.28 2.21 -18.08
C GLU A 161 -5.25 2.67 -17.00
N GLY A 162 -5.70 2.87 -15.76
CA GLY A 162 -4.84 3.14 -14.62
C GLY A 162 -4.39 1.87 -13.90
N GLU A 163 -3.93 2.04 -12.67
CA GLU A 163 -3.50 0.93 -11.80
C GLU A 163 -4.60 -0.13 -11.67
N PRO A 164 -4.31 -1.41 -11.94
CA PRO A 164 -5.30 -2.45 -11.83
C PRO A 164 -5.68 -2.74 -10.37
N HIS A 165 -6.97 -2.90 -10.12
CA HIS A 165 -7.50 -3.27 -8.81
C HIS A 165 -8.00 -4.70 -8.81
N LEU A 166 -7.87 -5.40 -7.67
CA LEU A 166 -8.43 -6.73 -7.48
C LEU A 166 -9.97 -6.69 -7.59
N PHE A 167 -10.58 -5.66 -6.99
CA PHE A 167 -12.01 -5.39 -7.08
C PHE A 167 -12.23 -4.15 -7.96
N ASP A 168 -12.49 -4.38 -9.21
CA ASP A 168 -12.79 -3.37 -10.21
C ASP A 168 -14.31 -3.31 -10.51
N PRO A 169 -14.78 -2.36 -11.32
CA PRO A 169 -16.20 -2.26 -11.65
C PRO A 169 -16.80 -3.54 -12.23
N GLU A 170 -16.02 -4.34 -12.97
CA GLU A 170 -16.52 -5.58 -13.55
C GLU A 170 -16.71 -6.68 -12.50
N THR A 171 -15.78 -6.82 -11.55
CA THR A 171 -15.93 -7.75 -10.42
C THR A 171 -17.15 -7.42 -9.58
N VAL A 172 -17.33 -6.14 -9.24
CA VAL A 172 -18.51 -5.68 -8.47
C VAL A 172 -19.80 -5.93 -9.25
N PHE A 173 -19.84 -5.54 -10.52
CA PHE A 173 -21.01 -5.73 -11.38
C PHE A 173 -21.39 -7.21 -11.53
N THR A 174 -20.43 -8.07 -11.85
CA THR A 174 -20.70 -9.49 -12.05
C THR A 174 -21.19 -10.18 -10.79
N LEU A 175 -20.64 -9.84 -9.62
CA LEU A 175 -21.13 -10.35 -8.33
C LEU A 175 -22.58 -9.90 -8.07
N GLN A 176 -22.85 -8.60 -8.18
CA GLN A 176 -24.18 -8.05 -7.93
C GLN A 176 -25.21 -8.60 -8.91
N HIS A 177 -24.86 -8.67 -10.19
CA HIS A 177 -25.75 -9.20 -11.23
C HIS A 177 -26.08 -10.68 -11.00
N SER A 178 -25.07 -11.49 -10.68
CA SER A 178 -25.27 -12.93 -10.45
C SER A 178 -26.17 -13.20 -9.24
N THR A 179 -25.96 -12.47 -8.16
CA THR A 179 -26.72 -12.68 -6.91
C THR A 179 -28.16 -12.18 -7.03
N ARG A 180 -28.37 -10.99 -7.60
CA ARG A 180 -29.73 -10.42 -7.77
C ARG A 180 -30.59 -11.24 -8.74
N ASN A 181 -29.99 -11.76 -9.79
CA ASN A 181 -30.72 -12.51 -10.83
C ASN A 181 -30.58 -14.03 -10.69
N LYS A 182 -29.94 -14.52 -9.61
CA LYS A 182 -29.68 -15.95 -9.35
C LYS A 182 -29.01 -16.66 -10.56
N ARG A 183 -28.07 -15.95 -11.22
CA ARG A 183 -27.37 -16.43 -12.42
C ARG A 183 -26.04 -17.08 -12.04
N TYR A 184 -26.04 -18.41 -11.93
CA TYR A 184 -24.84 -19.18 -11.57
C TYR A 184 -23.72 -19.08 -12.62
N ASP A 185 -24.09 -19.02 -13.91
CA ASP A 185 -23.12 -18.82 -14.99
C ASP A 185 -22.34 -17.50 -14.87
N VAL A 186 -23.02 -16.42 -14.46
CA VAL A 186 -22.39 -15.12 -14.19
C VAL A 186 -21.53 -15.19 -12.93
N PHE A 187 -21.99 -15.93 -11.90
CA PHE A 187 -21.19 -16.14 -10.69
C PHE A 187 -19.88 -16.89 -10.98
N LYS A 188 -19.91 -17.88 -11.87
CA LYS A 188 -18.70 -18.58 -12.32
C LYS A 188 -17.74 -17.66 -13.06
N ARG A 189 -18.21 -16.72 -13.86
CA ARG A 189 -17.34 -15.69 -14.46
C ARG A 189 -16.69 -14.81 -13.40
N TYR A 190 -17.46 -14.39 -12.39
CA TYR A 190 -16.94 -13.65 -11.25
C TYR A 190 -15.84 -14.42 -10.51
N THR A 191 -16.07 -15.67 -10.13
CA THR A 191 -15.07 -16.47 -9.40
C THR A 191 -13.79 -16.66 -10.20
N ASN A 192 -13.90 -17.02 -11.48
CA ASN A 192 -12.74 -17.19 -12.36
C ASN A 192 -11.93 -15.89 -12.47
N ARG A 193 -12.62 -14.75 -12.64
CA ARG A 193 -11.97 -13.45 -12.72
C ARG A 193 -11.20 -13.11 -11.43
N VAL A 194 -11.81 -13.34 -10.27
CA VAL A 194 -11.15 -13.07 -8.98
C VAL A 194 -9.92 -13.94 -8.80
N ASP A 195 -9.99 -15.21 -9.15
CA ASP A 195 -8.87 -16.13 -9.07
C ASP A 195 -7.72 -15.75 -10.01
N GLU A 196 -8.06 -15.38 -11.26
CA GLU A 196 -7.07 -14.93 -12.25
C GLU A 196 -6.43 -13.60 -11.84
N GLN A 197 -7.22 -12.64 -11.36
CA GLN A 197 -6.69 -11.36 -10.88
C GLN A 197 -5.80 -11.54 -9.66
N SER A 198 -6.16 -12.40 -8.73
CA SER A 198 -5.34 -12.69 -7.55
C SER A 198 -3.94 -13.18 -7.93
N LYS A 199 -3.83 -14.00 -8.96
CA LYS A 199 -2.56 -14.48 -9.50
C LYS A 199 -1.82 -13.39 -10.27
N ARG A 200 -2.51 -12.71 -11.19
CA ARG A 200 -1.92 -11.67 -12.06
C ARG A 200 -1.39 -10.48 -11.28
N LEU A 201 -2.13 -10.05 -10.25
CA LEU A 201 -1.77 -8.91 -9.41
C LEU A 201 -0.83 -9.30 -8.27
N MET A 202 -0.38 -10.55 -8.25
CA MET A 202 0.58 -11.07 -7.27
C MET A 202 0.18 -10.79 -5.82
N THR A 203 -1.12 -10.91 -5.51
CA THR A 203 -1.56 -10.84 -4.12
C THR A 203 -0.97 -12.00 -3.33
N LEU A 204 -0.68 -11.82 -2.05
CA LEU A 204 -0.10 -12.87 -1.22
C LEU A 204 -0.90 -14.17 -1.31
N ARG A 205 -2.24 -14.09 -1.25
CA ARG A 205 -3.12 -15.24 -1.38
C ARG A 205 -3.01 -15.92 -2.74
N GLY A 206 -2.89 -15.16 -3.82
CA GLY A 206 -2.76 -15.66 -5.18
C GLY A 206 -1.42 -16.35 -5.47
N LEU A 207 -0.38 -16.06 -4.65
CA LEU A 207 0.95 -16.71 -4.76
C LEU A 207 1.03 -18.05 -4.03
N PHE A 208 0.13 -18.32 -3.09
CA PHE A 208 0.13 -19.58 -2.34
C PHE A 208 -0.58 -20.68 -3.10
N LYS A 209 -0.13 -21.90 -2.87
CA LYS A 209 -0.77 -23.15 -3.33
C LYS A 209 -1.08 -24.02 -2.15
N PHE A 210 -2.16 -24.78 -2.26
CA PHE A 210 -2.43 -25.82 -1.28
C PHE A 210 -1.34 -26.88 -1.35
N LYS A 211 -0.90 -27.31 -0.20
CA LYS A 211 0.04 -28.41 -0.09
C LYS A 211 -0.76 -29.71 -0.06
N GLU A 212 -0.64 -30.49 -1.11
CA GLU A 212 -1.34 -31.76 -1.25
C GLU A 212 -0.66 -32.87 -0.45
N GLY A 213 -1.38 -33.93 -0.15
CA GLY A 213 -0.83 -35.14 0.44
C GLY A 213 -0.46 -35.06 1.93
N LEU A 214 -0.86 -34.01 2.64
CA LEU A 214 -0.58 -33.85 4.08
C LEU A 214 -1.41 -34.79 4.96
N ARG A 215 -2.57 -35.21 4.48
CA ARG A 215 -3.48 -36.12 5.19
C ARG A 215 -4.35 -36.88 4.21
N THR A 216 -4.95 -37.96 4.66
CA THR A 216 -5.97 -38.68 3.89
C THR A 216 -7.18 -37.74 3.65
N PRO A 217 -7.73 -37.69 2.43
CA PRO A 217 -8.95 -36.96 2.17
C PRO A 217 -10.10 -37.42 3.08
N ILE A 218 -10.88 -36.46 3.56
CA ILE A 218 -12.09 -36.76 4.36
C ILE A 218 -13.28 -36.96 3.42
N SER A 219 -14.32 -37.63 3.89
CA SER A 219 -15.60 -37.75 3.18
C SER A 219 -16.22 -36.37 2.99
N ILE A 220 -17.00 -36.22 1.92
CA ILE A 220 -17.75 -34.96 1.68
C ILE A 220 -18.74 -34.67 2.81
N ASP A 221 -19.27 -35.72 3.47
CA ASP A 221 -20.21 -35.59 4.57
C ASP A 221 -19.56 -35.09 5.88
N GLU A 222 -18.24 -35.18 5.97
CA GLU A 222 -17.46 -34.62 7.08
C GLU A 222 -17.06 -33.16 6.85
N VAL A 223 -17.28 -32.65 5.62
CA VAL A 223 -16.99 -31.25 5.31
C VAL A 223 -18.04 -30.36 5.98
N GLU A 224 -17.56 -29.34 6.65
CA GLU A 224 -18.41 -28.39 7.36
C GLU A 224 -19.48 -27.78 6.44
N PRO A 225 -20.76 -27.79 6.82
CA PRO A 225 -21.83 -27.24 5.98
C PRO A 225 -21.76 -25.70 5.90
N ILE A 226 -22.26 -25.14 4.81
CA ILE A 226 -22.29 -23.69 4.58
C ILE A 226 -22.93 -22.92 5.72
N SER A 227 -23.97 -23.48 6.35
CA SER A 227 -24.66 -22.88 7.51
C SER A 227 -23.73 -22.62 8.70
N GLU A 228 -22.69 -23.43 8.87
CA GLU A 228 -21.70 -23.23 9.93
C GLU A 228 -20.59 -22.27 9.47
N ILE A 229 -20.21 -22.32 8.20
CA ILE A 229 -19.19 -21.43 7.64
C ILE A 229 -19.66 -19.97 7.70
N VAL A 230 -20.88 -19.67 7.29
CA VAL A 230 -21.41 -18.29 7.26
C VAL A 230 -21.53 -17.65 8.64
N LYS A 231 -21.66 -18.43 9.70
CA LYS A 231 -21.68 -17.92 11.08
C LYS A 231 -20.37 -17.24 11.51
N ARG A 232 -19.29 -17.53 10.81
CA ARG A 232 -17.96 -16.92 11.08
C ARG A 232 -17.72 -15.63 10.33
N PHE A 233 -18.57 -15.28 9.37
CA PHE A 233 -18.46 -14.02 8.67
C PHE A 233 -19.08 -12.92 9.54
N SER A 234 -18.29 -11.90 9.84
CA SER A 234 -18.77 -10.70 10.50
C SER A 234 -18.74 -9.53 9.52
N THR A 235 -19.54 -8.52 9.78
CA THR A 235 -19.44 -7.24 9.08
C THR A 235 -18.05 -6.63 9.32
N GLY A 236 -17.57 -5.84 8.36
CA GLY A 236 -16.31 -5.11 8.52
C GLY A 236 -16.32 -4.36 9.85
N ALA A 237 -15.29 -4.56 10.64
CA ALA A 237 -15.13 -3.87 11.91
C ALA A 237 -15.21 -2.36 11.72
N MET A 238 -15.66 -1.65 12.71
CA MET A 238 -15.72 -0.19 12.71
C MET A 238 -16.77 0.39 11.74
N SER A 239 -17.85 -0.27 11.58
CA SER A 239 -19.08 0.37 11.11
C SER A 239 -19.68 1.20 12.22
#